data_e6f85b98826e16b52f8b3a441fa17a1f
#
_entry.id   e6f85b98826e16b52f8b3a441fa17a1f
#
_cell.length_a   1.000
_cell.length_b   1.000
_cell.length_c   1.000
_cell.angle_alpha   90.00
_cell.angle_beta   90.00
_cell.angle_gamma   90.00
#
_symmetry.space_group_name_H-M   'P 1'
#
loop_
_entity.id
_entity.type
_entity.pdbx_description
1 polymer ?
#
loop_
_entity_poly.entity_id
_entity_poly.type
_entity_poly.pdbx_seq_one_letter_code
_entity_poly.pdbx_strand_id
1 'polypeptide(L)'
;MGLTKEQVMLEYVKCMKDTPYALKTYLQTYDNTVSKYVPLELFPDQISLLNDYENYEENIALKYRQAGVSTVTGAWISKRLVFAKKTQPEKILIIANKLDTSMEMANKIRAFVDQWPSWVGAGFSNDKNSQKHYKLTNGSEVKAVATSKDALRGFTPTILVFDEAAFIEADSDFWAACMASLSTGGKVIVVSTPNGYDPIYYEIYDQALKGMNNFKISEMFWYRDPRYSKDLFLVPTEDLVKYLLNKEEHDESKHISFAHIDPFKRDYDELDSYFKKGYKPCSTWYEKMVKKLKYDKRKINQELNCEFLGSGDNVFENTQLEYIKNNTLMDPTGKLMGNSLWMWKEPIPEHKYIMGVDVSRGDSEDFSSIQIIDFDDREQVFEYVGKIPPDALAEIAYKWGMMYNAFIVVDITGGMGITTVRKLQELGYKNLYIEGIDSTSIWSYNAKLADKIPGLNFNNKRVQIIAAFEEYVRHKFKIRSVRLYNEMNTFIYLNGRPDHQRGQHDDLIMGISMAIYVGESSFNKLEKVVERTKIMLESWTVVNDNTARQQTHFDPVIPNNNVRNDRWSRDAGPSKDDYIKYNWLFGNR
;
A
#
# COMPACT_ATOMS: atom_id res chain seq x y z
N MET A 1 33.65 17.02 -45.63
CA MET A 1 35.08 17.08 -45.21
C MET A 1 35.19 16.20 -43.96
N GLY A 2 36.06 15.17 -44.03
CA GLY A 2 36.27 14.33 -42.82
C GLY A 2 37.11 15.10 -41.78
N LEU A 3 36.82 14.85 -40.50
CA LEU A 3 37.61 15.43 -39.40
C LEU A 3 39.08 14.99 -39.49
N THR A 4 40.03 15.88 -39.17
CA THR A 4 41.44 15.51 -39.00
C THR A 4 41.62 14.61 -37.76
N LYS A 5 42.72 13.86 -37.68
CA LYS A 5 43.00 12.97 -36.54
C LYS A 5 42.97 13.74 -35.21
N GLU A 6 43.45 14.96 -35.20
CA GLU A 6 43.50 15.84 -34.03
C GLU A 6 42.08 16.28 -33.62
N GLN A 7 41.26 16.66 -34.61
CA GLN A 7 39.84 16.99 -34.36
C GLN A 7 39.03 15.79 -33.86
N VAL A 8 39.27 14.60 -34.38
CA VAL A 8 38.64 13.35 -33.90
C VAL A 8 39.02 13.10 -32.44
N MET A 9 40.29 13.31 -32.06
CA MET A 9 40.72 13.08 -30.67
C MET A 9 40.11 14.09 -29.70
N LEU A 10 40.04 15.37 -30.08
CA LEU A 10 39.35 16.38 -29.29
C LEU A 10 37.86 16.09 -29.11
N GLU A 11 37.21 15.71 -30.19
CA GLU A 11 35.79 15.36 -30.18
C GLU A 11 35.52 14.11 -29.36
N TYR A 12 36.38 13.09 -29.44
CA TYR A 12 36.30 11.88 -28.61
C TYR A 12 36.38 12.25 -27.13
N VAL A 13 37.35 13.09 -26.71
CA VAL A 13 37.48 13.52 -25.32
C VAL A 13 36.28 14.34 -24.86
N LYS A 14 35.72 15.19 -25.74
CA LYS A 14 34.53 15.97 -25.45
C LYS A 14 33.32 15.09 -25.21
N CYS A 15 33.10 14.12 -26.09
CA CYS A 15 32.01 13.13 -25.95
C CYS A 15 32.15 12.28 -24.68
N MET A 16 33.36 11.92 -24.30
CA MET A 16 33.59 11.19 -23.05
C MET A 16 33.20 12.00 -21.80
N LYS A 17 33.50 13.31 -21.78
CA LYS A 17 33.29 14.20 -20.62
C LYS A 17 31.87 14.76 -20.53
N ASP A 18 31.22 14.99 -21.66
CA ASP A 18 29.91 15.63 -21.75
C ASP A 18 28.91 14.68 -22.41
N THR A 19 28.20 13.94 -21.57
CA THR A 19 27.19 12.96 -22.01
C THR A 19 26.04 13.64 -22.73
N PRO A 20 25.37 14.67 -22.22
CA PRO A 20 24.32 15.39 -22.93
C PRO A 20 24.75 15.87 -24.33
N TYR A 21 25.92 16.45 -24.44
CA TYR A 21 26.49 16.91 -25.72
C TYR A 21 26.62 15.73 -26.70
N ALA A 22 27.25 14.64 -26.26
CA ALA A 22 27.50 13.48 -27.09
C ALA A 22 26.21 12.88 -27.64
N LEU A 23 25.21 12.67 -26.77
CA LEU A 23 23.93 12.11 -27.17
C LEU A 23 23.16 13.02 -28.13
N LYS A 24 23.09 14.33 -27.85
CA LYS A 24 22.43 15.31 -28.71
C LYS A 24 23.08 15.45 -30.09
N THR A 25 24.41 15.35 -30.15
CA THR A 25 25.16 15.57 -31.38
C THR A 25 25.09 14.39 -32.34
N TYR A 26 25.08 13.15 -31.82
CA TYR A 26 25.26 11.96 -32.64
C TYR A 26 24.04 11.07 -32.74
N LEU A 27 23.05 11.21 -31.81
CA LEU A 27 21.92 10.30 -31.77
C LEU A 27 20.63 10.96 -32.23
N GLN A 28 19.79 10.15 -32.88
CA GLN A 28 18.45 10.50 -33.31
C GLN A 28 17.45 9.51 -32.70
N THR A 29 16.27 10.01 -32.39
CA THR A 29 15.12 9.18 -31.94
C THR A 29 13.97 9.34 -32.92
N TYR A 30 13.13 8.30 -33.02
CA TYR A 30 11.92 8.37 -33.84
C TYR A 30 10.82 9.14 -33.07
N ASP A 31 10.34 10.22 -33.66
CA ASP A 31 9.22 10.99 -33.13
C ASP A 31 7.93 10.59 -33.85
N ASN A 32 7.02 9.96 -33.09
CA ASN A 32 5.73 9.50 -33.60
C ASN A 32 4.80 10.64 -34.01
N THR A 33 4.99 11.86 -33.51
CA THR A 33 4.13 13.00 -33.83
C THR A 33 4.38 13.53 -35.24
N VAL A 34 5.63 13.47 -35.67
CA VAL A 34 6.06 13.90 -37.01
C VAL A 34 6.45 12.73 -37.91
N SER A 35 6.36 11.49 -37.42
CA SER A 35 6.67 10.22 -38.11
C SER A 35 8.04 10.23 -38.79
N LYS A 36 9.06 10.75 -38.12
CA LYS A 36 10.45 10.82 -38.62
C LYS A 36 11.49 10.75 -37.50
N TYR A 37 12.73 10.45 -37.90
CA TYR A 37 13.87 10.59 -36.98
C TYR A 37 14.22 12.07 -36.77
N VAL A 38 14.38 12.45 -35.49
CA VAL A 38 14.77 13.78 -35.06
C VAL A 38 15.99 13.69 -34.15
N PRO A 39 16.83 14.73 -34.05
CA PRO A 39 17.91 14.75 -33.07
C PRO A 39 17.39 14.45 -31.67
N LEU A 40 18.16 13.73 -30.87
CA LEU A 40 17.80 13.42 -29.50
C LEU A 40 17.93 14.69 -28.63
N GLU A 41 16.83 15.40 -28.47
CA GLU A 41 16.77 16.53 -27.55
C GLU A 41 16.49 16.04 -26.13
N LEU A 42 17.29 16.52 -25.16
CA LEU A 42 17.19 16.16 -23.77
C LEU A 42 16.50 17.29 -22.98
N PHE A 43 15.57 16.91 -22.11
CA PHE A 43 14.90 17.83 -21.20
C PHE A 43 15.66 17.93 -19.87
N PRO A 44 15.43 18.99 -19.06
CA PRO A 44 16.17 19.20 -17.82
C PRO A 44 16.20 17.99 -16.89
N ASP A 45 15.05 17.34 -16.64
CA ASP A 45 14.97 16.16 -15.77
C ASP A 45 15.75 14.97 -16.37
N GLN A 46 15.77 14.82 -17.71
CA GLN A 46 16.55 13.79 -18.38
C GLN A 46 18.05 14.05 -18.30
N ILE A 47 18.47 15.32 -18.34
CA ILE A 47 19.88 15.71 -18.12
C ILE A 47 20.29 15.42 -16.67
N SER A 48 19.43 15.73 -15.72
CA SER A 48 19.63 15.39 -14.30
C SER A 48 19.78 13.88 -14.10
N LEU A 49 18.88 13.08 -14.70
CA LEU A 49 18.94 11.62 -14.67
C LEU A 49 20.27 11.07 -15.21
N LEU A 50 20.75 11.61 -16.35
CA LEU A 50 22.03 11.22 -16.92
C LEU A 50 23.21 11.53 -15.99
N ASN A 51 23.17 12.69 -15.32
CA ASN A 51 24.16 13.05 -14.32
C ASN A 51 24.12 12.11 -13.11
N ASP A 52 22.92 11.70 -12.67
CA ASP A 52 22.77 10.72 -11.60
C ASP A 52 23.35 9.35 -12.03
N TYR A 53 23.10 8.88 -13.26
CA TYR A 53 23.70 7.66 -13.79
C TYR A 53 25.24 7.70 -13.86
N GLU A 54 25.84 8.86 -14.12
CA GLU A 54 27.31 8.98 -14.11
C GLU A 54 27.89 8.95 -12.68
N ASN A 55 27.23 9.61 -11.72
CA ASN A 55 27.78 9.88 -10.40
C ASN A 55 27.42 8.85 -9.33
N TYR A 56 26.31 8.10 -9.47
CA TYR A 56 25.84 7.14 -8.47
C TYR A 56 25.85 5.71 -9.00
N GLU A 57 26.11 4.75 -8.14
CA GLU A 57 26.10 3.32 -8.49
C GLU A 57 24.68 2.75 -8.49
N GLU A 58 23.85 3.18 -7.55
CA GLU A 58 22.48 2.72 -7.36
C GLU A 58 21.50 3.85 -7.73
N ASN A 59 20.66 3.63 -8.74
CA ASN A 59 19.74 4.62 -9.26
C ASN A 59 18.32 4.07 -9.37
N ILE A 60 17.34 4.84 -8.89
CA ILE A 60 15.91 4.54 -9.05
C ILE A 60 15.18 5.73 -9.67
N ALA A 61 14.48 5.50 -10.78
CA ALA A 61 13.76 6.53 -11.52
C ALA A 61 12.25 6.27 -11.48
N LEU A 62 11.52 7.17 -10.83
CA LEU A 62 10.07 7.26 -10.86
C LEU A 62 9.64 8.13 -12.05
N LYS A 63 8.82 7.59 -12.92
CA LYS A 63 8.43 8.28 -14.14
C LYS A 63 6.92 8.22 -14.40
N TYR A 64 6.38 9.25 -15.03
CA TYR A 64 5.09 9.13 -15.71
C TYR A 64 5.26 8.40 -17.05
N ARG A 65 4.16 7.89 -17.61
CA ARG A 65 4.19 7.19 -18.89
C ARG A 65 4.58 8.13 -20.03
N GLN A 66 5.48 7.70 -20.91
CA GLN A 66 6.04 8.47 -22.03
C GLN A 66 7.04 9.58 -21.62
N ALA A 67 7.63 9.52 -20.45
CA ALA A 67 8.71 10.42 -20.01
C ALA A 67 10.00 10.29 -20.85
N GLY A 68 10.10 9.28 -21.70
CA GLY A 68 11.28 9.05 -22.53
C GLY A 68 12.47 8.44 -21.80
N VAL A 69 12.32 8.02 -20.55
CA VAL A 69 13.40 7.47 -19.71
C VAL A 69 14.08 6.27 -20.35
N SER A 70 13.32 5.26 -20.81
CA SER A 70 13.91 4.08 -21.45
C SER A 70 14.69 4.44 -22.72
N THR A 71 14.31 5.52 -23.44
CA THR A 71 15.05 6.03 -24.60
C THR A 71 16.37 6.68 -24.18
N VAL A 72 16.33 7.55 -23.18
CA VAL A 72 17.52 8.24 -22.66
C VAL A 72 18.48 7.25 -22.00
N THR A 73 17.98 6.30 -21.23
CA THR A 73 18.77 5.21 -20.63
C THR A 73 19.44 4.36 -21.72
N GLY A 74 18.69 4.01 -22.77
CA GLY A 74 19.24 3.26 -23.91
C GLY A 74 20.34 4.03 -24.65
N ALA A 75 20.15 5.33 -24.85
CA ALA A 75 21.15 6.20 -25.47
C ALA A 75 22.42 6.30 -24.59
N TRP A 76 22.26 6.46 -23.27
CA TRP A 76 23.38 6.48 -22.34
C TRP A 76 24.15 5.14 -22.32
N ILE A 77 23.42 4.02 -22.27
CA ILE A 77 24.05 2.69 -22.35
C ILE A 77 24.82 2.53 -23.67
N SER A 78 24.26 2.98 -24.80
CA SER A 78 24.95 2.89 -26.08
C SER A 78 26.30 3.64 -26.06
N LYS A 79 26.35 4.85 -25.45
CA LYS A 79 27.59 5.58 -25.22
C LYS A 79 28.57 4.75 -24.39
N ARG A 80 28.11 4.21 -23.24
CA ARG A 80 28.95 3.37 -22.37
C ARG A 80 29.56 2.20 -23.13
N LEU A 81 28.76 1.50 -23.95
CA LEU A 81 29.20 0.35 -24.74
C LEU A 81 30.27 0.71 -25.78
N VAL A 82 30.04 1.76 -26.59
CA VAL A 82 30.93 2.09 -27.69
C VAL A 82 32.24 2.76 -27.26
N PHE A 83 32.21 3.52 -26.15
CA PHE A 83 33.39 4.18 -25.59
C PHE A 83 34.17 3.29 -24.59
N ALA A 84 33.66 2.09 -24.26
CA ALA A 84 34.34 1.17 -23.36
C ALA A 84 35.68 0.69 -23.97
N LYS A 85 36.71 0.61 -23.12
CA LYS A 85 38.01 0.09 -23.52
C LYS A 85 37.95 -1.44 -23.68
N LYS A 86 38.72 -2.02 -24.62
CA LYS A 86 38.82 -3.48 -24.77
C LYS A 86 39.29 -4.20 -23.51
N THR A 87 40.06 -3.52 -22.65
CA THR A 87 40.54 -4.02 -21.37
C THR A 87 39.49 -3.96 -20.25
N GLN A 88 38.44 -3.19 -20.45
CA GLN A 88 37.35 -2.98 -19.50
C GLN A 88 36.01 -2.88 -20.25
N PRO A 89 35.56 -3.98 -20.86
CA PRO A 89 34.31 -3.99 -21.61
C PRO A 89 33.12 -3.89 -20.67
N GLU A 90 32.05 -3.23 -21.11
CA GLU A 90 30.79 -3.15 -20.38
C GLU A 90 29.93 -4.40 -20.64
N LYS A 91 29.30 -4.92 -19.59
CA LYS A 91 28.37 -6.05 -19.67
C LYS A 91 27.02 -5.61 -19.12
N ILE A 92 26.07 -5.43 -20.01
CA ILE A 92 24.74 -4.94 -19.66
C ILE A 92 23.76 -6.11 -19.56
N LEU A 93 23.07 -6.21 -18.43
CA LEU A 93 21.94 -7.11 -18.26
C LEU A 93 20.66 -6.31 -18.11
N ILE A 94 19.69 -6.58 -18.98
CA ILE A 94 18.38 -5.93 -18.96
C ILE A 94 17.35 -6.95 -18.48
N ILE A 95 16.63 -6.63 -17.44
CA ILE A 95 15.58 -7.46 -16.84
C ILE A 95 14.26 -6.70 -16.91
N ALA A 96 13.22 -7.38 -17.33
CA ALA A 96 11.84 -6.89 -17.27
C ALA A 96 10.89 -8.05 -16.96
N ASN A 97 9.64 -7.76 -16.63
CA ASN A 97 8.63 -8.78 -16.37
C ASN A 97 8.48 -9.76 -17.56
N LYS A 98 8.53 -9.25 -18.78
CA LYS A 98 8.44 -10.05 -20.03
C LYS A 98 9.70 -9.90 -20.86
N LEU A 99 10.08 -11.00 -21.53
CA LEU A 99 11.24 -11.00 -22.43
C LEU A 99 11.09 -9.96 -23.55
N ASP A 100 9.89 -9.78 -24.11
CA ASP A 100 9.64 -8.80 -25.17
C ASP A 100 9.95 -7.38 -24.72
N THR A 101 9.62 -7.01 -23.49
CA THR A 101 9.91 -5.68 -22.92
C THR A 101 11.43 -5.47 -22.78
N SER A 102 12.15 -6.44 -22.24
CA SER A 102 13.62 -6.33 -22.11
C SER A 102 14.31 -6.33 -23.49
N MET A 103 13.79 -7.08 -24.44
CA MET A 103 14.27 -7.08 -25.85
C MET A 103 13.98 -5.73 -26.54
N GLU A 104 12.84 -5.10 -26.28
CA GLU A 104 12.54 -3.76 -26.82
C GLU A 104 13.59 -2.75 -26.39
N MET A 105 13.98 -2.77 -25.12
CA MET A 105 15.05 -1.91 -24.63
C MET A 105 16.41 -2.27 -25.24
N ALA A 106 16.75 -3.55 -25.35
CA ALA A 106 17.97 -4.00 -26.02
C ALA A 106 18.03 -3.55 -27.51
N ASN A 107 16.91 -3.61 -28.23
CA ASN A 107 16.81 -3.14 -29.61
C ASN A 107 16.97 -1.61 -29.72
N LYS A 108 16.43 -0.83 -28.76
CA LYS A 108 16.69 0.63 -28.70
C LYS A 108 18.18 0.92 -28.52
N ILE A 109 18.84 0.24 -27.59
CA ILE A 109 20.29 0.37 -27.39
C ILE A 109 21.05 0.04 -28.66
N ARG A 110 20.69 -1.06 -29.34
CA ARG A 110 21.29 -1.49 -30.59
C ARG A 110 21.15 -0.43 -31.69
N ALA A 111 19.94 0.15 -31.84
CA ALA A 111 19.68 1.20 -32.80
C ALA A 111 20.51 2.48 -32.55
N PHE A 112 20.80 2.78 -31.28
CA PHE A 112 21.71 3.86 -30.94
C PHE A 112 23.17 3.52 -31.17
N VAL A 113 23.61 2.26 -30.95
CA VAL A 113 24.96 1.82 -31.23
C VAL A 113 25.30 2.00 -32.73
N ASP A 114 24.35 1.70 -33.62
CA ASP A 114 24.51 1.86 -35.07
C ASP A 114 24.67 3.32 -35.53
N GLN A 115 24.26 4.29 -34.75
CA GLN A 115 24.31 5.71 -35.07
C GLN A 115 25.67 6.37 -34.75
N TRP A 116 26.47 5.73 -33.88
CA TRP A 116 27.75 6.32 -33.51
C TRP A 116 28.74 6.37 -34.67
N PRO A 117 29.52 7.44 -34.82
CA PRO A 117 30.49 7.57 -35.90
C PRO A 117 31.53 6.43 -35.92
N SER A 118 31.99 6.06 -37.08
CA SER A 118 32.97 4.98 -37.26
C SER A 118 34.32 5.21 -36.58
N TRP A 119 34.65 6.46 -36.27
CA TRP A 119 35.87 6.79 -35.55
C TRP A 119 35.84 6.42 -34.06
N VAL A 120 34.63 6.13 -33.46
CA VAL A 120 34.51 5.56 -32.12
C VAL A 120 35.00 4.12 -32.08
N GLY A 121 34.91 3.40 -33.19
CA GLY A 121 35.59 2.11 -33.43
C GLY A 121 34.92 0.85 -32.87
N ALA A 122 33.73 0.93 -32.28
CA ALA A 122 33.04 -0.23 -31.74
C ALA A 122 31.81 -0.59 -32.59
N GLY A 123 31.95 -1.58 -33.44
CA GLY A 123 30.85 -2.19 -34.20
C GLY A 123 30.38 -3.52 -33.59
N PHE A 124 29.36 -4.14 -34.16
CA PHE A 124 28.89 -5.46 -33.72
C PHE A 124 29.85 -6.58 -34.06
N SER A 125 30.01 -7.53 -33.16
CA SER A 125 30.75 -8.77 -33.36
C SER A 125 29.85 -9.82 -34.02
N ASN A 126 30.45 -10.66 -34.84
CA ASN A 126 29.73 -11.80 -35.47
C ASN A 126 29.50 -12.97 -34.49
N ASP A 127 30.25 -13.06 -33.40
CA ASP A 127 30.21 -14.20 -32.46
C ASP A 127 28.89 -14.34 -31.71
N LYS A 128 28.27 -13.19 -31.32
CA LYS A 128 26.97 -13.14 -30.67
C LYS A 128 26.21 -11.95 -31.23
N ASN A 129 25.19 -12.20 -32.02
CA ASN A 129 24.44 -11.13 -32.67
C ASN A 129 22.96 -11.50 -32.85
N SER A 130 22.31 -11.82 -31.73
CA SER A 130 20.86 -12.03 -31.70
C SER A 130 20.16 -10.80 -31.12
N GLN A 131 18.85 -10.69 -31.28
CA GLN A 131 18.06 -9.58 -30.69
C GLN A 131 18.12 -9.52 -29.18
N LYS A 132 18.21 -10.68 -28.52
CA LYS A 132 18.26 -10.78 -27.05
C LYS A 132 19.67 -10.79 -26.45
N HIS A 133 20.70 -11.03 -27.29
CA HIS A 133 22.08 -11.09 -26.83
C HIS A 133 23.03 -10.75 -27.96
N TYR A 134 23.76 -9.66 -27.83
CA TYR A 134 24.75 -9.21 -28.83
C TYR A 134 25.99 -8.65 -28.15
N LYS A 135 27.09 -8.68 -28.91
CA LYS A 135 28.42 -8.27 -28.47
C LYS A 135 29.04 -7.29 -29.46
N LEU A 136 29.81 -6.37 -28.95
CA LEU A 136 30.59 -5.41 -29.74
C LEU A 136 32.03 -5.89 -29.92
N THR A 137 32.74 -5.35 -30.91
CA THR A 137 34.13 -5.69 -31.22
C THR A 137 35.14 -5.30 -30.16
N ASN A 138 34.77 -4.38 -29.25
CA ASN A 138 35.54 -4.03 -28.04
C ASN A 138 35.32 -4.98 -26.87
N GLY A 139 34.46 -6.01 -27.02
CA GLY A 139 34.16 -6.99 -25.97
C GLY A 139 32.92 -6.65 -25.11
N SER A 140 32.38 -5.44 -25.27
CA SER A 140 31.12 -5.07 -24.57
C SER A 140 29.95 -5.90 -25.06
N GLU A 141 29.02 -6.24 -24.18
CA GLU A 141 27.88 -7.08 -24.54
C GLU A 141 26.59 -6.64 -23.81
N VAL A 142 25.46 -6.92 -24.46
CA VAL A 142 24.11 -6.69 -23.93
C VAL A 142 23.33 -7.98 -23.96
N LYS A 143 22.69 -8.31 -22.84
CA LYS A 143 21.80 -9.47 -22.71
C LYS A 143 20.45 -9.03 -22.13
N ALA A 144 19.37 -9.37 -22.81
CA ALA A 144 17.99 -9.15 -22.38
C ALA A 144 17.39 -10.45 -21.87
N VAL A 145 16.74 -10.42 -20.70
CA VAL A 145 16.12 -11.58 -20.07
C VAL A 145 14.77 -11.19 -19.46
N ALA A 146 13.89 -12.17 -19.35
CA ALA A 146 12.73 -12.06 -18.48
C ALA A 146 13.12 -12.38 -17.04
N THR A 147 12.32 -11.95 -16.11
CA THR A 147 12.46 -12.30 -14.68
C THR A 147 12.39 -13.82 -14.51
N SER A 148 13.45 -14.40 -13.97
CA SER A 148 13.52 -15.81 -13.60
C SER A 148 14.65 -16.05 -12.60
N LYS A 149 14.57 -17.10 -11.78
CA LYS A 149 15.62 -17.47 -10.82
C LYS A 149 16.99 -17.72 -11.48
N ASP A 150 16.99 -18.02 -12.79
CA ASP A 150 18.20 -18.31 -13.56
C ASP A 150 18.68 -17.12 -14.43
N ALA A 151 18.01 -15.96 -14.34
CA ALA A 151 18.31 -14.80 -15.19
C ALA A 151 19.79 -14.36 -15.13
N LEU A 152 20.41 -14.49 -13.96
CA LEU A 152 21.79 -14.09 -13.67
C LEU A 152 22.83 -15.19 -13.89
N ARG A 153 22.40 -16.45 -14.05
CA ARG A 153 23.37 -17.58 -14.15
C ARG A 153 24.32 -17.42 -15.33
N GLY A 154 25.62 -17.43 -15.02
CA GLY A 154 26.68 -17.34 -16.02
C GLY A 154 26.88 -15.96 -16.66
N PHE A 155 26.34 -14.90 -16.06
CA PHE A 155 26.54 -13.53 -16.51
C PHE A 155 26.79 -12.60 -15.32
N THR A 156 27.96 -11.95 -15.28
CA THR A 156 28.32 -10.96 -14.27
C THR A 156 28.23 -9.58 -14.91
N PRO A 157 27.15 -8.83 -14.68
CA PRO A 157 26.96 -7.51 -15.30
C PRO A 157 27.86 -6.44 -14.68
N THR A 158 28.27 -5.45 -15.48
CA THR A 158 28.79 -4.17 -14.98
C THR A 158 27.68 -3.14 -14.81
N ILE A 159 26.57 -3.32 -15.56
CA ILE A 159 25.36 -2.50 -15.40
C ILE A 159 24.14 -3.43 -15.45
N LEU A 160 23.32 -3.37 -14.43
CA LEU A 160 22.06 -4.07 -14.31
C LEU A 160 20.90 -3.07 -14.47
N VAL A 161 19.99 -3.34 -15.40
CA VAL A 161 18.85 -2.48 -15.69
C VAL A 161 17.56 -3.22 -15.47
N PHE A 162 16.70 -2.70 -14.62
CA PHE A 162 15.32 -3.13 -14.44
C PHE A 162 14.40 -2.13 -15.14
N ASP A 163 13.79 -2.53 -16.25
CA ASP A 163 12.78 -1.71 -16.94
C ASP A 163 11.38 -2.18 -16.58
N GLU A 164 10.48 -1.23 -16.30
CA GLU A 164 9.15 -1.46 -15.76
C GLU A 164 9.18 -2.30 -14.46
N ALA A 165 10.06 -1.93 -13.53
CA ALA A 165 10.41 -2.70 -12.34
C ALA A 165 9.22 -2.98 -11.41
N ALA A 166 8.28 -2.03 -11.26
CA ALA A 166 7.08 -2.20 -10.44
C ALA A 166 6.11 -3.29 -10.95
N PHE A 167 6.32 -3.80 -12.18
CA PHE A 167 5.54 -4.88 -12.77
C PHE A 167 6.27 -6.23 -12.74
N ILE A 168 7.44 -6.28 -12.12
CA ILE A 168 8.23 -7.52 -11.98
C ILE A 168 7.63 -8.36 -10.89
N GLU A 169 7.11 -9.52 -11.25
CA GLU A 169 6.64 -10.54 -10.30
C GLU A 169 7.84 -11.38 -9.82
N ALA A 170 8.54 -10.90 -8.80
CA ALA A 170 9.68 -11.59 -8.20
C ALA A 170 9.62 -11.50 -6.68
N ASP A 171 10.31 -12.44 -6.03
CA ASP A 171 10.47 -12.49 -4.59
C ASP A 171 11.74 -11.73 -4.13
N SER A 172 11.88 -11.54 -2.84
CA SER A 172 13.06 -10.91 -2.22
C SER A 172 14.36 -11.67 -2.53
N ASP A 173 14.28 -12.99 -2.72
CA ASP A 173 15.44 -13.83 -3.05
C ASP A 173 15.99 -13.51 -4.44
N PHE A 174 15.10 -13.25 -5.41
CA PHE A 174 15.51 -12.80 -6.74
C PHE A 174 16.24 -11.46 -6.68
N TRP A 175 15.70 -10.49 -5.93
CA TRP A 175 16.34 -9.19 -5.75
C TRP A 175 17.71 -9.31 -5.08
N ALA A 176 17.80 -10.10 -3.99
CA ALA A 176 19.06 -10.35 -3.29
C ALA A 176 20.11 -11.00 -4.20
N ALA A 177 19.70 -11.95 -5.05
CA ALA A 177 20.59 -12.56 -6.05
C ALA A 177 21.07 -11.55 -7.10
N CYS A 178 20.21 -10.61 -7.52
CA CYS A 178 20.57 -9.54 -8.44
C CYS A 178 21.63 -8.61 -7.80
N MET A 179 21.42 -8.17 -6.58
CA MET A 179 22.36 -7.31 -5.87
C MET A 179 23.69 -8.03 -5.59
N ALA A 180 23.65 -9.30 -5.21
CA ALA A 180 24.87 -10.12 -5.02
C ALA A 180 25.71 -10.23 -6.31
N SER A 181 25.08 -10.21 -7.50
CA SER A 181 25.81 -10.25 -8.78
C SER A 181 26.66 -8.99 -9.05
N LEU A 182 26.38 -7.89 -8.36
CA LEU A 182 27.10 -6.62 -8.41
C LEU A 182 28.11 -6.46 -7.25
N SER A 183 28.30 -7.46 -6.41
CA SER A 183 29.18 -7.40 -5.22
C SER A 183 30.64 -7.06 -5.53
N THR A 184 31.09 -7.26 -6.78
CA THR A 184 32.43 -6.90 -7.25
C THR A 184 32.53 -5.48 -7.84
N GLY A 185 31.48 -4.69 -7.69
CA GLY A 185 31.29 -3.37 -8.30
C GLY A 185 30.40 -3.45 -9.54
N GLY A 186 29.63 -2.40 -9.76
CA GLY A 186 28.71 -2.29 -10.89
C GLY A 186 27.61 -1.28 -10.60
N LYS A 187 26.82 -0.95 -11.63
CA LYS A 187 25.68 -0.04 -11.50
C LYS A 187 24.36 -0.79 -11.56
N VAL A 188 23.39 -0.34 -10.76
CA VAL A 188 22.00 -0.75 -10.91
C VAL A 188 21.14 0.47 -11.26
N ILE A 189 20.26 0.27 -12.23
CA ILE A 189 19.31 1.26 -12.72
C ILE A 189 17.93 0.61 -12.66
N VAL A 190 17.05 1.16 -11.86
CA VAL A 190 15.68 0.69 -11.67
C VAL A 190 14.72 1.75 -12.17
N VAL A 191 13.91 1.43 -13.17
CA VAL A 191 13.00 2.40 -13.82
C VAL A 191 11.59 1.85 -13.85
N SER A 192 10.61 2.62 -13.41
CA SER A 192 9.19 2.25 -13.54
C SER A 192 8.23 3.44 -13.45
N THR A 193 7.01 3.26 -13.95
CA THR A 193 5.82 3.93 -13.42
C THR A 193 5.39 3.22 -12.15
N PRO A 194 4.65 3.88 -11.22
CA PRO A 194 4.12 3.20 -10.03
C PRO A 194 3.17 2.05 -10.42
N ASN A 195 3.12 1.01 -9.61
CA ASN A 195 2.14 -0.07 -9.75
C ASN A 195 1.67 -0.53 -8.36
N GLY A 196 1.00 0.37 -7.65
CA GLY A 196 0.63 0.14 -6.26
C GLY A 196 1.86 0.10 -5.34
N TYR A 197 1.73 -0.60 -4.23
CA TYR A 197 2.80 -0.83 -3.26
C TYR A 197 3.45 -2.19 -3.54
N ASP A 198 4.15 -2.29 -4.67
CA ASP A 198 4.84 -3.53 -5.05
C ASP A 198 6.04 -3.82 -4.13
N PRO A 199 6.39 -5.11 -3.91
CA PRO A 199 7.37 -5.50 -2.89
C PRO A 199 8.83 -5.23 -3.29
N ILE A 200 9.10 -4.78 -4.51
CA ILE A 200 10.47 -4.50 -4.97
C ILE A 200 10.66 -3.02 -5.23
N TYR A 201 10.00 -2.47 -6.23
CA TYR A 201 10.23 -1.10 -6.68
C TYR A 201 9.77 -0.06 -5.65
N TYR A 202 8.54 -0.23 -5.11
CA TYR A 202 8.04 0.66 -4.07
C TYR A 202 8.89 0.59 -2.80
N GLU A 203 9.26 -0.62 -2.37
CA GLU A 203 10.09 -0.77 -1.16
C GLU A 203 11.44 -0.09 -1.29
N ILE A 204 12.13 -0.27 -2.44
CA ILE A 204 13.41 0.42 -2.71
C ILE A 204 13.23 1.94 -2.71
N TYR A 205 12.16 2.43 -3.34
CA TYR A 205 11.87 3.86 -3.43
C TYR A 205 11.55 4.45 -2.04
N ASP A 206 10.72 3.80 -1.26
CA ASP A 206 10.35 4.22 0.11
C ASP A 206 11.57 4.22 1.05
N GLN A 207 12.39 3.17 0.99
CA GLN A 207 13.64 3.11 1.75
C GLN A 207 14.63 4.20 1.33
N ALA A 208 14.71 4.51 0.03
CA ALA A 208 15.55 5.59 -0.48
C ALA A 208 15.08 6.98 0.02
N LEU A 209 13.76 7.22 0.03
CA LEU A 209 13.19 8.45 0.60
C LEU A 209 13.50 8.61 2.09
N LYS A 210 13.56 7.50 2.83
CA LYS A 210 13.90 7.46 4.25
C LYS A 210 15.41 7.47 4.53
N GLY A 211 16.26 7.45 3.49
CA GLY A 211 17.71 7.34 3.63
C GLY A 211 18.19 6.02 4.19
N MET A 212 17.41 4.94 4.02
CA MET A 212 17.69 3.59 4.54
C MET A 212 18.48 2.72 3.54
N ASN A 213 18.62 3.16 2.29
CA ASN A 213 19.45 2.56 1.26
C ASN A 213 20.23 3.64 0.51
N ASN A 214 21.11 3.24 -0.44
CA ASN A 214 21.98 4.16 -1.17
C ASN A 214 21.42 4.58 -2.54
N PHE A 215 20.18 4.24 -2.86
CA PHE A 215 19.60 4.56 -4.15
C PHE A 215 19.41 6.08 -4.31
N LYS A 216 19.99 6.62 -5.40
CA LYS A 216 19.70 7.98 -5.86
C LYS A 216 18.33 7.98 -6.55
N ILE A 217 17.42 8.79 -6.02
CA ILE A 217 16.09 8.97 -6.58
C ILE A 217 16.13 10.04 -7.67
N SER A 218 15.58 9.72 -8.84
CA SER A 218 15.25 10.66 -9.91
C SER A 218 13.76 10.60 -10.19
N GLU A 219 13.07 11.73 -10.08
CA GLU A 219 11.63 11.83 -10.30
C GLU A 219 11.32 12.59 -11.57
N MET A 220 10.46 12.03 -12.42
CA MET A 220 10.03 12.62 -13.68
C MET A 220 8.54 12.84 -13.70
N PHE A 221 8.12 14.09 -13.58
CA PHE A 221 6.74 14.49 -13.60
C PHE A 221 6.36 15.17 -14.92
N TRP A 222 5.17 14.88 -15.44
CA TRP A 222 4.70 15.41 -16.71
C TRP A 222 4.64 16.94 -16.75
N TYR A 223 4.38 17.60 -15.62
CA TYR A 223 4.31 19.05 -15.53
C TYR A 223 5.70 19.75 -15.59
N ARG A 224 6.79 18.98 -15.47
CA ARG A 224 8.16 19.42 -15.70
C ARG A 224 8.61 19.19 -17.15
N ASP A 225 7.86 18.37 -17.91
CA ASP A 225 8.20 18.09 -19.32
C ASP A 225 7.76 19.24 -20.23
N PRO A 226 8.68 19.90 -20.95
CA PRO A 226 8.34 21.03 -21.82
C PRO A 226 7.35 20.70 -22.94
N ARG A 227 7.25 19.44 -23.33
CA ARG A 227 6.31 18.99 -24.39
C ARG A 227 4.85 19.07 -23.93
N TYR A 228 4.59 18.84 -22.64
CA TYR A 228 3.24 18.64 -22.08
C TYR A 228 2.81 19.75 -21.14
N SER A 229 3.71 20.64 -20.77
CA SER A 229 3.47 21.70 -19.79
C SER A 229 3.52 23.13 -20.37
N LYS A 230 3.41 23.30 -21.70
CA LYS A 230 3.45 24.65 -22.34
C LYS A 230 2.40 25.58 -21.76
N ASP A 231 1.19 25.08 -21.61
CA ASP A 231 0.02 25.76 -21.10
C ASP A 231 -0.31 25.35 -19.65
N LEU A 232 0.72 25.12 -18.83
CA LEU A 232 0.57 24.71 -17.43
C LEU A 232 -0.22 25.74 -16.63
N PHE A 233 -1.19 25.26 -15.88
CA PHE A 233 -1.91 26.00 -14.85
C PHE A 233 -2.20 25.10 -13.65
N LEU A 234 -2.48 25.68 -12.50
CA LEU A 234 -2.80 24.99 -11.27
C LEU A 234 -4.28 25.17 -10.93
N VAL A 235 -4.90 24.08 -10.46
CA VAL A 235 -6.31 24.06 -10.04
C VAL A 235 -6.37 23.60 -8.58
N PRO A 236 -7.21 24.21 -7.71
CA PRO A 236 -7.44 23.70 -6.37
C PRO A 236 -7.91 22.24 -6.40
N THR A 237 -7.39 21.40 -5.52
CA THR A 237 -7.69 19.96 -5.50
C THR A 237 -9.21 19.68 -5.39
N GLU A 238 -9.93 20.48 -4.62
CA GLU A 238 -11.39 20.38 -4.45
C GLU A 238 -12.15 20.65 -5.77
N ASP A 239 -11.61 21.49 -6.63
CA ASP A 239 -12.24 21.88 -7.90
C ASP A 239 -11.76 21.04 -9.10
N LEU A 240 -10.64 20.29 -8.94
CA LEU A 240 -10.03 19.53 -10.05
C LEU A 240 -10.99 18.52 -10.68
N VAL A 241 -11.75 17.76 -9.88
CA VAL A 241 -12.71 16.77 -10.37
C VAL A 241 -13.84 17.46 -11.11
N LYS A 242 -14.37 18.55 -10.56
CA LYS A 242 -15.41 19.38 -11.21
C LYS A 242 -14.90 19.95 -12.52
N TYR A 243 -13.69 20.50 -12.52
CA TYR A 243 -13.03 21.04 -13.72
C TYR A 243 -12.89 19.97 -14.82
N LEU A 244 -12.41 18.76 -14.46
CA LEU A 244 -12.17 17.69 -15.44
C LEU A 244 -13.47 17.10 -16.00
N LEU A 245 -14.52 17.00 -15.19
CA LEU A 245 -15.81 16.40 -15.59
C LEU A 245 -16.76 17.43 -16.19
N ASN A 246 -16.84 18.61 -15.62
CA ASN A 246 -17.79 19.66 -16.03
C ASN A 246 -17.16 21.06 -15.92
N LYS A 247 -16.66 21.58 -17.04
CA LYS A 247 -15.97 22.88 -17.09
C LYS A 247 -16.84 24.09 -16.75
N GLU A 248 -18.16 23.95 -16.75
CA GLU A 248 -19.10 25.07 -16.51
C GLU A 248 -19.37 25.31 -15.01
N GLU A 249 -19.05 24.38 -14.14
CA GLU A 249 -19.32 24.44 -12.70
C GLU A 249 -18.10 24.79 -11.82
N HIS A 250 -16.95 25.15 -12.42
CA HIS A 250 -15.74 25.49 -11.68
C HIS A 250 -15.42 26.98 -11.78
N ASP A 251 -14.70 27.49 -10.79
CA ASP A 251 -14.30 28.89 -10.70
C ASP A 251 -12.90 29.10 -11.30
N GLU A 252 -12.84 29.53 -12.57
CA GLU A 252 -11.55 29.81 -13.25
C GLU A 252 -10.74 30.92 -12.58
N SER A 253 -11.33 31.79 -11.77
CA SER A 253 -10.63 32.87 -11.07
C SER A 253 -9.63 32.33 -10.02
N LYS A 254 -9.81 31.10 -9.59
CA LYS A 254 -8.90 30.39 -8.66
C LYS A 254 -7.74 29.69 -9.35
N HIS A 255 -7.71 29.65 -10.68
CA HIS A 255 -6.64 29.02 -11.41
C HIS A 255 -5.41 29.92 -11.45
N ILE A 256 -4.22 29.31 -11.30
CA ILE A 256 -2.94 30.00 -11.36
C ILE A 256 -2.22 29.58 -12.64
N SER A 257 -2.07 30.49 -13.58
CA SER A 257 -1.47 30.20 -14.90
C SER A 257 0.05 30.37 -14.89
N PHE A 258 0.75 29.37 -15.39
CA PHE A 258 2.19 29.37 -15.67
C PHE A 258 2.50 29.34 -17.18
N ALA A 259 1.48 29.50 -18.03
CA ALA A 259 1.63 29.44 -19.49
C ALA A 259 2.53 30.56 -20.05
N HIS A 260 2.70 31.67 -19.32
CA HIS A 260 3.55 32.81 -19.72
C HIS A 260 5.03 32.59 -19.42
N ILE A 261 5.38 31.53 -18.65
CA ILE A 261 6.76 31.21 -18.29
C ILE A 261 7.27 30.08 -19.19
N ASP A 262 8.43 30.30 -19.83
CA ASP A 262 9.11 29.27 -20.61
C ASP A 262 9.30 28.02 -19.75
N PRO A 263 8.82 26.81 -20.17
CA PRO A 263 8.95 25.57 -19.42
C PRO A 263 10.39 25.26 -18.96
N PHE A 264 11.41 25.68 -19.73
CA PHE A 264 12.82 25.47 -19.37
C PHE A 264 13.34 26.42 -18.28
N LYS A 265 12.56 27.47 -17.93
CA LYS A 265 12.94 28.51 -16.97
C LYS A 265 12.00 28.58 -15.76
N ARG A 266 11.08 27.61 -15.62
CA ARG A 266 10.17 27.58 -14.49
C ARG A 266 10.88 27.26 -13.20
N ASP A 267 10.48 27.96 -12.15
CA ASP A 267 10.85 27.64 -10.78
C ASP A 267 9.95 26.53 -10.24
N TYR A 268 10.51 25.32 -10.10
CA TYR A 268 9.76 24.17 -9.60
C TYR A 268 9.57 24.22 -8.08
N ASP A 269 10.41 24.92 -7.32
CA ASP A 269 10.21 25.14 -5.88
C ASP A 269 8.98 26.03 -5.64
N GLU A 270 8.72 26.99 -6.53
CA GLU A 270 7.49 27.77 -6.52
C GLU A 270 6.27 26.88 -6.74
N LEU A 271 6.29 26.00 -7.74
CA LEU A 271 5.20 25.03 -8.01
C LEU A 271 4.95 24.12 -6.80
N ASP A 272 6.00 23.59 -6.18
CA ASP A 272 5.90 22.74 -5.00
C ASP A 272 5.28 23.48 -3.81
N SER A 273 5.49 24.79 -3.69
CA SER A 273 4.82 25.61 -2.69
C SER A 273 3.29 25.66 -2.86
N TYR A 274 2.83 25.70 -4.11
CA TYR A 274 1.39 25.64 -4.41
C TYR A 274 0.81 24.23 -4.19
N PHE A 275 1.56 23.18 -4.52
CA PHE A 275 1.11 21.80 -4.22
C PHE A 275 0.89 21.58 -2.73
N LYS A 276 1.79 22.13 -1.88
CA LYS A 276 1.61 22.11 -0.41
C LYS A 276 0.37 22.90 0.06
N LYS A 277 -0.10 23.87 -0.72
CA LYS A 277 -1.36 24.63 -0.47
C LYS A 277 -2.60 23.95 -1.04
N GLY A 278 -2.48 22.72 -1.58
CA GLY A 278 -3.61 21.97 -2.10
C GLY A 278 -3.96 22.25 -3.55
N TYR A 279 -3.03 22.73 -4.37
CA TYR A 279 -3.21 22.86 -5.81
C TYR A 279 -2.67 21.63 -6.53
N LYS A 280 -3.24 21.33 -7.71
CA LYS A 280 -2.78 20.26 -8.60
C LYS A 280 -2.50 20.82 -10.00
N PRO A 281 -1.45 20.31 -10.70
CA PRO A 281 -1.11 20.76 -12.04
C PRO A 281 -2.11 20.26 -13.09
N CYS A 282 -2.41 21.12 -14.06
CA CYS A 282 -3.25 20.81 -15.22
C CYS A 282 -2.68 21.43 -16.49
N SER A 283 -2.99 20.83 -17.65
CA SER A 283 -2.68 21.35 -18.99
C SER A 283 -3.62 20.74 -20.01
N THR A 284 -3.71 21.31 -21.20
CA THR A 284 -4.49 20.72 -22.30
C THR A 284 -4.07 19.28 -22.63
N TRP A 285 -2.77 18.96 -22.49
CA TRP A 285 -2.29 17.59 -22.67
C TRP A 285 -2.81 16.67 -21.56
N TYR A 286 -2.73 17.08 -20.30
CA TYR A 286 -3.21 16.31 -19.17
C TYR A 286 -4.71 16.02 -19.28
N GLU A 287 -5.53 17.01 -19.61
CA GLU A 287 -6.97 16.81 -19.86
C GLU A 287 -7.26 15.77 -20.93
N LYS A 288 -6.53 15.84 -22.07
CA LYS A 288 -6.67 14.87 -23.15
C LYS A 288 -6.31 13.45 -22.70
N MET A 289 -5.27 13.32 -21.87
CA MET A 289 -4.84 12.02 -21.33
C MET A 289 -5.84 11.47 -20.32
N VAL A 290 -6.36 12.29 -19.42
CA VAL A 290 -7.42 11.92 -18.47
C VAL A 290 -8.66 11.40 -19.22
N LYS A 291 -9.10 12.08 -20.28
CA LYS A 291 -10.20 11.61 -21.16
C LYS A 291 -9.89 10.27 -21.82
N LYS A 292 -8.66 10.09 -22.36
CA LYS A 292 -8.23 8.82 -22.96
C LYS A 292 -8.23 7.67 -21.95
N LEU A 293 -7.87 7.95 -20.70
CA LEU A 293 -7.92 7.01 -19.59
C LEU A 293 -9.34 6.83 -19.00
N LYS A 294 -10.37 7.42 -19.66
CA LYS A 294 -11.79 7.32 -19.26
C LYS A 294 -12.06 7.75 -17.82
N TYR A 295 -11.31 8.74 -17.34
CA TYR A 295 -11.37 9.24 -15.95
C TYR A 295 -11.09 8.15 -14.89
N ASP A 296 -10.45 7.06 -15.26
CA ASP A 296 -10.03 6.00 -14.34
C ASP A 296 -8.95 6.56 -13.40
N LYS A 297 -9.35 6.83 -12.15
CA LYS A 297 -8.49 7.45 -11.13
C LYS A 297 -7.20 6.67 -10.91
N ARG A 298 -7.27 5.34 -10.89
CA ARG A 298 -6.10 4.47 -10.73
C ARG A 298 -5.10 4.67 -11.86
N LYS A 299 -5.57 4.58 -13.11
CA LYS A 299 -4.69 4.74 -14.29
C LYS A 299 -4.13 6.14 -14.38
N ILE A 300 -4.90 7.17 -14.02
CA ILE A 300 -4.42 8.56 -13.98
C ILE A 300 -3.28 8.69 -12.98
N ASN A 301 -3.45 8.17 -11.78
CA ASN A 301 -2.44 8.25 -10.72
C ASN A 301 -1.18 7.45 -11.07
N GLN A 302 -1.35 6.23 -11.61
CA GLN A 302 -0.26 5.37 -12.04
C GLN A 302 0.50 5.93 -13.25
N GLU A 303 -0.22 6.33 -14.29
CA GLU A 303 0.38 6.62 -15.59
C GLU A 303 0.79 8.09 -15.75
N LEU A 304 0.13 9.01 -15.02
CA LEU A 304 0.37 10.45 -15.14
C LEU A 304 0.93 11.07 -13.87
N ASN A 305 0.31 10.83 -12.72
CA ASN A 305 0.65 11.55 -11.48
C ASN A 305 1.85 10.98 -10.74
N CYS A 306 2.35 9.80 -11.11
CA CYS A 306 3.40 9.07 -10.39
C CYS A 306 3.04 8.79 -8.91
N GLU A 307 1.76 8.59 -8.62
CA GLU A 307 1.30 8.28 -7.27
C GLU A 307 1.24 6.76 -7.04
N PHE A 308 1.92 6.29 -6.01
CA PHE A 308 1.81 4.91 -5.52
C PHE A 308 0.49 4.78 -4.77
N LEU A 309 -0.58 4.61 -5.51
CA LEU A 309 -1.86 4.28 -4.91
C LEU A 309 -2.03 2.77 -4.93
N GLY A 310 -2.53 2.21 -3.85
CA GLY A 310 -3.02 0.85 -3.85
C GLY A 310 -3.90 0.64 -5.10
N SER A 311 -3.83 -0.51 -5.70
CA SER A 311 -4.60 -0.85 -6.90
C SER A 311 -6.03 -0.38 -6.69
N GLY A 312 -6.64 0.36 -7.62
CA GLY A 312 -7.87 1.17 -7.48
C GLY A 312 -9.12 0.49 -6.90
N ASP A 313 -8.96 -0.68 -6.33
CA ASP A 313 -9.89 -1.44 -5.54
C ASP A 313 -9.46 -1.50 -4.06
N ASN A 314 -8.76 -0.46 -3.54
CA ASN A 314 -8.47 -0.42 -2.11
C ASN A 314 -9.80 -0.45 -1.33
N VAL A 315 -9.85 -1.27 -0.29
CA VAL A 315 -11.02 -1.40 0.58
C VAL A 315 -11.30 -0.08 1.30
N PHE A 316 -10.25 0.66 1.65
CA PHE A 316 -10.35 1.96 2.32
C PHE A 316 -10.16 3.10 1.33
N GLU A 317 -11.03 4.11 1.39
CA GLU A 317 -10.91 5.28 0.52
C GLU A 317 -9.67 6.11 0.84
N ASN A 318 -9.04 6.70 -0.19
CA ASN A 318 -7.86 7.56 0.00
C ASN A 318 -8.11 8.72 0.96
N THR A 319 -9.31 9.30 0.94
CA THR A 319 -9.73 10.38 1.86
C THR A 319 -9.68 9.92 3.31
N GLN A 320 -10.04 8.66 3.58
CA GLN A 320 -9.97 8.06 4.91
C GLN A 320 -8.52 7.81 5.31
N LEU A 321 -7.70 7.25 4.41
CA LEU A 321 -6.29 6.99 4.63
C LEU A 321 -5.49 8.29 4.86
N GLU A 322 -5.76 9.34 4.09
CA GLU A 322 -5.15 10.66 4.29
C GLU A 322 -5.57 11.27 5.64
N TYR A 323 -6.84 11.14 6.03
CA TYR A 323 -7.30 11.59 7.35
C TYR A 323 -6.58 10.86 8.48
N ILE A 324 -6.45 9.54 8.41
CA ILE A 324 -5.74 8.73 9.39
C ILE A 324 -4.29 9.18 9.49
N LYS A 325 -3.60 9.27 8.35
CA LYS A 325 -2.19 9.68 8.28
C LYS A 325 -1.92 11.02 8.94
N ASN A 326 -2.80 12.00 8.70
CA ASN A 326 -2.57 13.37 9.13
C ASN A 326 -3.09 13.68 10.54
N ASN A 327 -4.04 12.89 11.07
CA ASN A 327 -4.76 13.26 12.29
C ASN A 327 -4.72 12.22 13.40
N THR A 328 -4.50 10.93 13.09
CA THR A 328 -4.69 9.87 14.10
C THR A 328 -3.47 9.04 14.40
N LEU A 329 -2.53 8.88 13.46
CA LEU A 329 -1.29 8.14 13.71
C LEU A 329 -0.50 8.79 14.84
N MET A 330 0.02 7.97 15.75
CA MET A 330 0.78 8.41 16.90
C MET A 330 1.85 7.38 17.26
N ASP A 331 3.02 7.87 17.68
CA ASP A 331 4.03 7.00 18.26
C ASP A 331 3.50 6.34 19.54
N PRO A 332 3.74 5.04 19.74
CA PRO A 332 3.30 4.36 20.95
C PRO A 332 4.00 4.92 22.20
N THR A 333 3.23 5.09 23.28
CA THR A 333 3.75 5.50 24.58
C THR A 333 4.60 4.42 25.24
N GLY A 334 4.35 3.15 24.90
CA GLY A 334 5.11 1.99 25.37
C GLY A 334 5.44 1.03 24.25
N LYS A 335 6.72 0.62 24.15
CA LYS A 335 7.21 -0.43 23.24
C LYS A 335 7.85 -1.53 24.07
N LEU A 336 7.37 -2.76 23.92
CA LEU A 336 7.82 -3.93 24.66
C LEU A 336 8.13 -5.11 23.75
N MET A 337 8.71 -6.17 24.27
CA MET A 337 8.98 -7.44 23.57
C MET A 337 9.75 -7.23 22.25
N GLY A 338 10.87 -6.49 22.28
CA GLY A 338 11.68 -6.27 21.08
C GLY A 338 10.93 -5.49 19.98
N ASN A 339 10.06 -4.58 20.37
CA ASN A 339 9.21 -3.78 19.47
C ASN A 339 7.99 -4.52 18.86
N SER A 340 7.71 -5.76 19.23
CA SER A 340 6.52 -6.49 18.76
C SER A 340 5.21 -5.99 19.38
N LEU A 341 5.28 -5.40 20.59
CA LEU A 341 4.13 -4.92 21.35
C LEU A 341 4.18 -3.39 21.46
N TRP A 342 3.08 -2.75 21.07
CA TRP A 342 2.88 -1.29 21.14
C TRP A 342 1.65 -0.97 21.97
N MET A 343 1.78 0.04 22.83
CA MET A 343 0.69 0.54 23.67
C MET A 343 0.61 2.06 23.55
N TRP A 344 -0.59 2.59 23.42
CA TRP A 344 -0.84 4.04 23.31
C TRP A 344 -1.53 4.62 24.53
N LYS A 345 -2.36 3.81 25.21
CA LYS A 345 -3.20 4.29 26.31
C LYS A 345 -3.35 3.20 27.36
N GLU A 346 -3.24 3.56 28.63
CA GLU A 346 -3.59 2.68 29.74
C GLU A 346 -5.11 2.51 29.87
N PRO A 347 -5.59 1.40 30.45
CA PRO A 347 -7.02 1.18 30.61
C PRO A 347 -7.66 2.24 31.53
N ILE A 348 -8.79 2.78 31.09
CA ILE A 348 -9.62 3.71 31.84
C ILE A 348 -10.71 2.90 32.56
N PRO A 349 -10.93 3.08 33.88
CA PRO A 349 -12.02 2.41 34.56
C PRO A 349 -13.36 2.67 33.89
N GLU A 350 -14.22 1.65 33.87
CA GLU A 350 -15.56 1.66 33.28
C GLU A 350 -15.65 1.70 31.76
N HIS A 351 -14.53 1.91 31.03
CA HIS A 351 -14.51 1.79 29.57
C HIS A 351 -14.63 0.33 29.12
N LYS A 352 -15.27 0.14 27.98
CA LYS A 352 -15.46 -1.17 27.33
C LYS A 352 -14.30 -1.42 26.36
N TYR A 353 -13.55 -2.48 26.63
CA TYR A 353 -12.45 -2.90 25.76
C TYR A 353 -12.77 -4.20 25.04
N ILE A 354 -12.43 -4.26 23.78
CA ILE A 354 -12.52 -5.49 22.99
C ILE A 354 -11.17 -5.82 22.39
N MET A 355 -10.81 -7.11 22.45
CA MET A 355 -9.56 -7.63 21.94
C MET A 355 -9.84 -8.59 20.79
N GLY A 356 -9.28 -8.33 19.62
CA GLY A 356 -9.24 -9.26 18.50
C GLY A 356 -7.89 -9.96 18.44
N VAL A 357 -7.89 -11.27 18.27
CA VAL A 357 -6.70 -12.13 18.22
C VAL A 357 -6.71 -12.92 16.93
N ASP A 358 -5.82 -12.59 16.02
CA ASP A 358 -5.56 -13.35 14.81
C ASP A 358 -4.41 -14.32 15.04
N VAL A 359 -4.58 -15.59 14.67
CA VAL A 359 -3.71 -16.69 15.11
C VAL A 359 -3.06 -17.38 13.92
N SER A 360 -1.75 -17.18 13.76
CA SER A 360 -0.91 -17.95 12.84
C SER A 360 -0.23 -19.15 13.51
N ARG A 361 0.40 -20.00 12.71
CA ARG A 361 1.15 -21.17 13.23
C ARG A 361 2.42 -20.80 13.99
N GLY A 362 2.98 -19.60 13.73
CA GLY A 362 4.25 -19.15 14.31
C GLY A 362 5.51 -19.63 13.58
N ASP A 363 5.40 -20.59 12.67
CA ASP A 363 6.49 -21.16 11.85
C ASP A 363 6.30 -20.86 10.33
N SER A 364 5.25 -20.13 9.97
CA SER A 364 4.91 -19.71 8.61
C SER A 364 5.41 -18.29 8.28
N GLU A 365 5.09 -17.81 7.09
CA GLU A 365 5.32 -16.42 6.72
C GLU A 365 4.38 -15.46 7.44
N ASP A 366 3.19 -15.93 7.84
CA ASP A 366 2.15 -15.13 8.49
C ASP A 366 2.48 -14.81 9.96
N PHE A 367 2.02 -13.67 10.42
CA PHE A 367 2.18 -13.22 11.79
C PHE A 367 0.91 -13.51 12.60
N SER A 368 1.07 -13.67 13.93
CA SER A 368 -0.06 -13.57 14.85
C SER A 368 -0.21 -12.14 15.31
N SER A 369 -1.45 -11.67 15.46
CA SER A 369 -1.73 -10.31 15.93
C SER A 369 -2.72 -10.27 17.09
N ILE A 370 -2.55 -9.24 17.96
CA ILE A 370 -3.52 -8.86 18.98
C ILE A 370 -3.80 -7.37 18.85
N GLN A 371 -5.08 -7.01 18.77
CA GLN A 371 -5.54 -5.63 18.72
C GLN A 371 -6.49 -5.37 19.90
N ILE A 372 -6.30 -4.29 20.67
CA ILE A 372 -7.28 -3.85 21.66
C ILE A 372 -7.81 -2.48 21.26
N ILE A 373 -9.13 -2.37 21.32
CA ILE A 373 -9.89 -1.16 21.02
C ILE A 373 -10.60 -0.70 22.29
N ASP A 374 -10.48 0.59 22.61
CA ASP A 374 -11.39 1.30 23.48
C ASP A 374 -12.66 1.60 22.66
N PHE A 375 -13.75 0.90 23.01
CA PHE A 375 -14.99 0.98 22.23
C PHE A 375 -15.75 2.28 22.50
N ASP A 376 -15.62 2.85 23.70
CA ASP A 376 -16.26 4.11 24.09
C ASP A 376 -15.60 5.32 23.42
N ASP A 377 -14.25 5.36 23.38
CA ASP A 377 -13.48 6.42 22.72
C ASP A 377 -13.27 6.20 21.21
N ARG A 378 -13.66 5.03 20.68
CA ARG A 378 -13.41 4.59 19.30
C ARG A 378 -11.94 4.73 18.92
N GLU A 379 -11.06 4.11 19.70
CA GLU A 379 -9.63 4.29 19.60
C GLU A 379 -8.88 2.97 19.73
N GLN A 380 -7.87 2.75 18.86
CA GLN A 380 -6.90 1.69 19.01
C GLN A 380 -5.98 2.03 20.18
N VAL A 381 -5.88 1.16 21.19
CA VAL A 381 -5.08 1.42 22.41
C VAL A 381 -3.89 0.49 22.56
N PHE A 382 -3.91 -0.67 21.90
CA PHE A 382 -2.87 -1.68 22.00
C PHE A 382 -2.75 -2.49 20.73
N GLU A 383 -1.52 -2.91 20.41
CA GLU A 383 -1.19 -3.76 19.27
C GLU A 383 -0.03 -4.68 19.62
N TYR A 384 -0.17 -5.95 19.28
CA TYR A 384 0.93 -6.92 19.23
C TYR A 384 0.99 -7.56 17.84
N VAL A 385 2.20 -7.76 17.33
CA VAL A 385 2.45 -8.54 16.11
C VAL A 385 3.74 -9.34 16.28
N GLY A 386 3.69 -10.64 15.95
CA GLY A 386 4.87 -11.49 16.09
C GLY A 386 4.65 -12.91 15.59
N LYS A 387 5.76 -13.62 15.34
CA LYS A 387 5.76 -15.04 14.96
C LYS A 387 5.98 -15.87 16.21
N ILE A 388 4.89 -16.31 16.84
CA ILE A 388 4.93 -17.12 18.06
C ILE A 388 3.90 -18.25 17.99
N PRO A 389 4.11 -19.35 18.72
CA PRO A 389 3.13 -20.43 18.83
C PRO A 389 1.80 -19.96 19.43
N PRO A 390 0.66 -20.60 19.06
CA PRO A 390 -0.68 -20.21 19.53
C PRO A 390 -0.87 -20.23 21.07
N ASP A 391 -0.18 -21.10 21.79
CA ASP A 391 -0.20 -21.17 23.25
C ASP A 391 0.54 -19.99 23.89
N ALA A 392 1.70 -19.59 23.36
CA ALA A 392 2.42 -18.40 23.81
C ALA A 392 1.64 -17.12 23.51
N LEU A 393 0.94 -17.06 22.36
CA LEU A 393 0.03 -15.95 22.03
C LEU A 393 -1.10 -15.82 23.06
N ALA A 394 -1.64 -16.96 23.53
CA ALA A 394 -2.68 -16.97 24.56
C ALA A 394 -2.20 -16.37 25.89
N GLU A 395 -0.95 -16.59 26.28
CA GLU A 395 -0.39 -16.00 27.51
C GLU A 395 -0.30 -14.47 27.41
N ILE A 396 0.07 -13.94 26.25
CA ILE A 396 0.06 -12.49 25.98
C ILE A 396 -1.37 -11.97 26.01
N ALA A 397 -2.29 -12.62 25.30
CA ALA A 397 -3.70 -12.25 25.25
C ALA A 397 -4.33 -12.29 26.67
N TYR A 398 -4.01 -13.30 27.46
CA TYR A 398 -4.46 -13.40 28.86
C TYR A 398 -3.98 -12.21 29.71
N LYS A 399 -2.67 -11.94 29.69
CA LYS A 399 -2.06 -10.88 30.49
C LYS A 399 -2.69 -9.51 30.19
N TRP A 400 -2.77 -9.16 28.93
CA TRP A 400 -3.29 -7.86 28.50
C TRP A 400 -4.82 -7.81 28.51
N GLY A 401 -5.48 -8.94 28.24
CA GLY A 401 -6.92 -9.08 28.43
C GLY A 401 -7.35 -8.83 29.85
N MET A 402 -6.62 -9.37 30.83
CA MET A 402 -6.87 -9.10 32.26
C MET A 402 -6.61 -7.63 32.62
N MET A 403 -5.56 -7.02 32.08
CA MET A 403 -5.22 -5.63 32.35
C MET A 403 -6.30 -4.67 31.85
N TYR A 404 -6.80 -4.86 30.63
CA TYR A 404 -7.86 -4.04 30.03
C TYR A 404 -9.27 -4.53 30.37
N ASN A 405 -9.43 -5.63 31.08
CA ASN A 405 -10.70 -6.31 31.27
C ASN A 405 -11.46 -6.52 29.95
N ALA A 406 -10.73 -6.92 28.90
CA ALA A 406 -11.21 -6.93 27.54
C ALA A 406 -12.12 -8.12 27.23
N PHE A 407 -13.10 -7.94 26.34
CA PHE A 407 -13.85 -9.01 25.71
C PHE A 407 -13.03 -9.57 24.55
N ILE A 408 -12.58 -10.84 24.65
CA ILE A 408 -11.64 -11.42 23.69
C ILE A 408 -12.37 -12.19 22.60
N VAL A 409 -12.04 -11.87 21.35
CA VAL A 409 -12.46 -12.56 20.12
C VAL A 409 -11.26 -13.21 19.50
N VAL A 410 -11.23 -14.53 19.40
CA VAL A 410 -10.13 -15.28 18.78
C VAL A 410 -10.57 -15.80 17.43
N ASP A 411 -9.75 -15.66 16.41
CA ASP A 411 -9.96 -16.37 15.14
C ASP A 411 -9.74 -17.87 15.33
N ILE A 412 -10.77 -18.67 15.04
CA ILE A 412 -10.72 -20.13 15.06
C ILE A 412 -10.79 -20.74 13.66
N THR A 413 -10.68 -19.94 12.62
CA THR A 413 -10.68 -20.40 11.22
C THR A 413 -9.46 -21.29 10.99
N GLY A 414 -9.65 -22.42 10.30
CA GLY A 414 -8.56 -23.37 10.07
C GLY A 414 -8.07 -24.12 11.30
N GLY A 415 -8.62 -23.87 12.49
CA GLY A 415 -8.40 -24.67 13.70
C GLY A 415 -7.21 -24.22 14.58
N MET A 416 -6.32 -23.33 14.12
CA MET A 416 -5.15 -22.89 14.89
C MET A 416 -5.54 -22.14 16.17
N GLY A 417 -6.50 -21.25 16.09
CA GLY A 417 -6.99 -20.49 17.24
C GLY A 417 -7.64 -21.33 18.34
N ILE A 418 -8.04 -22.57 18.06
CA ILE A 418 -8.58 -23.48 19.07
C ILE A 418 -7.55 -23.72 20.19
N THR A 419 -6.27 -23.81 19.86
CA THR A 419 -5.19 -23.97 20.84
C THR A 419 -5.11 -22.73 21.74
N THR A 420 -5.16 -21.54 21.16
CA THR A 420 -5.19 -20.26 21.89
C THR A 420 -6.37 -20.18 22.83
N VAL A 421 -7.58 -20.54 22.35
CA VAL A 421 -8.80 -20.55 23.16
C VAL A 421 -8.71 -21.51 24.34
N ARG A 422 -8.25 -22.75 24.09
CA ARG A 422 -8.09 -23.76 25.17
C ARG A 422 -7.12 -23.27 26.23
N LYS A 423 -6.00 -22.69 25.82
CA LYS A 423 -5.01 -22.13 26.76
C LYS A 423 -5.59 -20.95 27.57
N LEU A 424 -6.35 -20.06 26.96
CA LEU A 424 -7.06 -18.99 27.67
C LEU A 424 -8.07 -19.53 28.70
N GLN A 425 -8.80 -20.59 28.35
CA GLN A 425 -9.71 -21.28 29.28
C GLN A 425 -8.96 -21.96 30.43
N GLU A 426 -7.83 -22.63 30.16
CA GLU A 426 -6.94 -23.20 31.18
C GLU A 426 -6.41 -22.15 32.15
N LEU A 427 -6.06 -20.96 31.65
CA LEU A 427 -5.64 -19.80 32.45
C LEU A 427 -6.82 -19.15 33.21
N GLY A 428 -8.06 -19.61 32.99
CA GLY A 428 -9.25 -19.12 33.66
C GLY A 428 -9.84 -17.85 33.09
N TYR A 429 -9.51 -17.47 31.85
CA TYR A 429 -10.10 -16.29 31.22
C TYR A 429 -11.57 -16.53 30.87
N LYS A 430 -12.46 -15.66 31.33
CA LYS A 430 -13.92 -15.87 31.24
C LYS A 430 -14.60 -15.07 30.12
N ASN A 431 -14.04 -13.90 29.77
CA ASN A 431 -14.66 -12.96 28.83
C ASN A 431 -14.32 -13.29 27.38
N LEU A 432 -14.69 -14.52 26.93
CA LEU A 432 -14.45 -15.01 25.58
C LEU A 432 -15.71 -14.93 24.74
N TYR A 433 -15.60 -14.44 23.51
CA TYR A 433 -16.68 -14.45 22.53
C TYR A 433 -17.01 -15.88 22.10
N ILE A 434 -18.31 -16.20 22.02
CA ILE A 434 -18.82 -17.49 21.51
C ILE A 434 -19.80 -17.20 20.39
N GLU A 435 -19.51 -17.69 19.20
CA GLU A 435 -20.32 -17.46 18.02
C GLU A 435 -21.72 -18.10 18.14
N GLY A 436 -22.76 -17.35 17.73
CA GLY A 436 -24.15 -17.84 17.73
C GLY A 436 -24.82 -17.88 19.11
N ILE A 437 -24.22 -17.20 20.10
CA ILE A 437 -24.91 -16.88 21.34
C ILE A 437 -25.33 -15.42 21.25
N ASP A 438 -26.63 -15.17 21.11
CA ASP A 438 -27.16 -13.83 21.26
C ASP A 438 -27.02 -13.39 22.72
N SER A 439 -26.48 -12.19 22.93
CA SER A 439 -26.42 -11.57 24.27
C SER A 439 -27.78 -11.44 24.96
N THR A 440 -28.85 -11.55 24.19
CA THR A 440 -30.24 -11.60 24.69
C THR A 440 -30.65 -12.98 25.18
N SER A 441 -29.92 -14.05 24.87
CA SER A 441 -30.21 -15.43 25.32
C SER A 441 -29.33 -15.88 26.49
N ILE A 442 -28.74 -14.95 27.24
CA ILE A 442 -28.00 -15.21 28.49
C ILE A 442 -28.83 -16.01 29.49
N TRP A 443 -30.15 -16.01 29.35
CA TRP A 443 -31.09 -16.74 30.20
C TRP A 443 -31.40 -18.17 29.77
N SER A 444 -30.98 -18.59 28.56
CA SER A 444 -31.16 -19.97 28.09
C SER A 444 -29.85 -20.75 28.18
N TYR A 445 -29.37 -20.98 29.37
CA TYR A 445 -28.25 -21.89 29.66
C TYR A 445 -28.73 -23.33 29.42
N ASN A 446 -28.85 -23.70 28.17
CA ASN A 446 -29.14 -25.10 27.79
C ASN A 446 -27.83 -25.87 27.65
N ALA A 447 -27.81 -27.13 28.05
CA ALA A 447 -26.69 -28.08 27.99
C ALA A 447 -25.98 -28.21 26.64
N LYS A 448 -26.52 -27.63 25.56
CA LYS A 448 -25.89 -27.53 24.23
C LYS A 448 -24.75 -26.50 24.13
N LEU A 449 -24.52 -25.69 25.15
CA LEU A 449 -23.41 -24.70 25.17
C LEU A 449 -22.07 -25.32 25.55
N ALA A 450 -22.06 -26.42 26.26
CA ALA A 450 -20.83 -27.10 26.71
C ALA A 450 -19.95 -27.58 25.55
N ASP A 451 -20.54 -27.77 24.35
CA ASP A 451 -19.84 -28.26 23.16
C ASP A 451 -19.38 -27.15 22.19
N LYS A 452 -19.71 -25.86 22.44
CA LYS A 452 -19.28 -24.77 21.57
C LYS A 452 -17.90 -24.25 21.96
N ILE A 453 -17.01 -24.21 20.98
CA ILE A 453 -15.68 -23.62 21.14
C ILE A 453 -15.81 -22.09 21.03
N PRO A 454 -15.30 -21.30 22.03
CA PRO A 454 -15.23 -19.84 21.90
C PRO A 454 -14.40 -19.43 20.69
N GLY A 455 -14.77 -18.31 20.07
CA GLY A 455 -14.06 -17.74 18.92
C GLY A 455 -15.00 -17.39 17.77
N LEU A 456 -14.43 -16.84 16.72
CA LEU A 456 -15.10 -16.42 15.50
C LEU A 456 -14.54 -17.19 14.30
N ASN A 457 -15.41 -17.71 13.44
CA ASN A 457 -15.01 -18.37 12.20
C ASN A 457 -15.27 -17.45 11.00
N PHE A 458 -14.22 -17.12 10.25
CA PHE A 458 -14.28 -16.21 9.12
C PHE A 458 -14.91 -16.77 7.85
N ASN A 459 -14.83 -18.07 7.60
CA ASN A 459 -14.97 -18.70 6.28
C ASN A 459 -16.02 -18.08 5.34
N ASN A 460 -17.19 -17.67 5.86
CA ASN A 460 -18.26 -17.08 5.06
C ASN A 460 -18.57 -15.62 5.44
N LYS A 461 -17.78 -15.00 6.33
CA LYS A 461 -18.05 -13.69 6.93
C LYS A 461 -16.99 -12.65 6.67
N ARG A 462 -15.86 -13.01 6.02
CA ARG A 462 -14.74 -12.11 5.78
C ARG A 462 -15.19 -10.76 5.18
N VAL A 463 -16.04 -10.80 4.15
CA VAL A 463 -16.57 -9.59 3.51
C VAL A 463 -17.38 -8.73 4.49
N GLN A 464 -18.20 -9.34 5.34
CA GLN A 464 -19.02 -8.62 6.32
C GLN A 464 -18.17 -8.01 7.44
N ILE A 465 -17.16 -8.76 7.91
CA ILE A 465 -16.23 -8.33 8.96
C ILE A 465 -15.41 -7.14 8.48
N ILE A 466 -14.87 -7.20 7.26
CA ILE A 466 -14.12 -6.10 6.66
C ILE A 466 -15.02 -4.89 6.37
N ALA A 467 -16.25 -5.11 5.90
CA ALA A 467 -17.20 -4.02 5.67
C ALA A 467 -17.54 -3.27 6.98
N ALA A 468 -17.66 -3.98 8.11
CA ALA A 468 -17.85 -3.35 9.42
C ALA A 468 -16.64 -2.48 9.82
N PHE A 469 -15.41 -2.94 9.57
CA PHE A 469 -14.22 -2.15 9.83
C PHE A 469 -14.15 -0.91 8.92
N GLU A 470 -14.41 -1.06 7.62
CA GLU A 470 -14.44 0.06 6.67
C GLU A 470 -15.49 1.11 7.09
N GLU A 471 -16.69 0.68 7.50
CA GLU A 471 -17.73 1.56 8.04
C GLU A 471 -17.27 2.27 9.31
N TYR A 472 -16.58 1.57 10.22
CA TYR A 472 -16.07 2.12 11.47
C TYR A 472 -14.99 3.18 11.23
N VAL A 473 -14.13 2.97 10.23
CA VAL A 473 -13.13 3.95 9.76
C VAL A 473 -13.80 5.20 9.18
N ARG A 474 -14.87 5.05 8.38
CA ARG A 474 -15.66 6.19 7.89
C ARG A 474 -16.19 7.08 9.02
N HIS A 475 -16.52 6.51 10.16
CA HIS A 475 -16.99 7.22 11.34
C HIS A 475 -15.86 7.73 12.25
N LYS A 476 -14.68 8.00 11.68
CA LYS A 476 -13.51 8.63 12.33
C LYS A 476 -12.92 7.80 13.49
N PHE A 477 -12.83 6.49 13.32
CA PHE A 477 -12.09 5.63 14.21
C PHE A 477 -10.62 6.07 14.29
N LYS A 478 -10.07 6.16 15.51
CA LYS A 478 -8.71 6.63 15.73
C LYS A 478 -7.72 5.45 15.63
N ILE A 479 -7.17 5.24 14.46
CA ILE A 479 -6.08 4.29 14.24
C ILE A 479 -4.77 4.95 14.66
N ARG A 480 -4.04 4.32 15.57
CA ARG A 480 -2.78 4.84 16.13
C ARG A 480 -1.55 4.23 15.46
N SER A 481 -1.66 2.97 15.03
CA SER A 481 -0.56 2.20 14.50
C SER A 481 -0.22 2.56 13.04
N VAL A 482 1.04 2.93 12.81
CA VAL A 482 1.58 3.05 11.45
C VAL A 482 1.68 1.68 10.74
N ARG A 483 1.86 0.57 11.50
CA ARG A 483 1.90 -0.78 10.93
C ARG A 483 0.54 -1.16 10.35
N LEU A 484 -0.52 -1.00 11.13
CA LEU A 484 -1.90 -1.22 10.66
C LEU A 484 -2.24 -0.29 9.48
N TYR A 485 -1.85 0.98 9.54
CA TYR A 485 -2.03 1.92 8.44
C TYR A 485 -1.35 1.43 7.15
N ASN A 486 -0.14 0.87 7.23
CA ASN A 486 0.56 0.33 6.07
C ASN A 486 -0.16 -0.88 5.47
N GLU A 487 -0.68 -1.81 6.30
CA GLU A 487 -1.52 -2.90 5.79
C GLU A 487 -2.79 -2.38 5.11
N MET A 488 -3.45 -1.36 5.68
CA MET A 488 -4.65 -0.74 5.06
C MET A 488 -4.38 -0.15 3.69
N ASN A 489 -3.19 0.41 3.43
CA ASN A 489 -2.81 0.92 2.12
C ASN A 489 -2.67 -0.18 1.05
N THR A 490 -2.36 -1.41 1.48
CA THR A 490 -2.13 -2.55 0.59
C THR A 490 -3.31 -3.53 0.54
N PHE A 491 -4.40 -3.21 1.25
CA PHE A 491 -5.57 -4.05 1.36
C PHE A 491 -6.61 -3.71 0.30
N ILE A 492 -6.86 -4.63 -0.63
CA ILE A 492 -7.58 -4.40 -1.88
C ILE A 492 -8.68 -5.44 -2.13
N TYR A 493 -9.61 -5.12 -3.04
CA TYR A 493 -10.53 -6.11 -3.56
C TYR A 493 -9.86 -6.91 -4.69
N LEU A 494 -9.55 -8.20 -4.42
CA LEU A 494 -9.13 -9.16 -5.43
C LEU A 494 -10.33 -10.01 -5.87
N ASN A 495 -10.72 -9.91 -7.15
CA ASN A 495 -11.88 -10.64 -7.69
C ASN A 495 -13.17 -10.44 -6.85
N GLY A 496 -13.37 -9.23 -6.33
CA GLY A 496 -14.54 -8.86 -5.52
C GLY A 496 -14.48 -9.33 -4.06
N ARG A 497 -13.34 -9.85 -3.59
CA ARG A 497 -13.11 -10.21 -2.19
C ARG A 497 -12.01 -9.33 -1.60
N PRO A 498 -12.17 -8.82 -0.36
CA PRO A 498 -11.11 -8.06 0.31
C PRO A 498 -9.96 -8.98 0.70
N ASP A 499 -8.74 -8.62 0.28
CA ASP A 499 -7.52 -9.38 0.49
C ASP A 499 -6.29 -8.48 0.45
N HIS A 500 -5.14 -8.95 0.93
CA HIS A 500 -3.89 -8.23 0.82
C HIS A 500 -3.30 -8.35 -0.59
N GLN A 501 -2.49 -7.38 -1.00
CA GLN A 501 -1.68 -7.48 -2.22
C GLN A 501 -0.63 -8.58 -2.05
N ARG A 502 -0.24 -9.21 -3.15
CA ARG A 502 0.75 -10.29 -3.15
C ARG A 502 2.07 -9.82 -2.49
N GLY A 503 2.54 -10.59 -1.50
CA GLY A 503 3.74 -10.27 -0.73
C GLY A 503 3.53 -9.26 0.40
N GLN A 504 2.28 -8.89 0.69
CA GLN A 504 1.89 -8.08 1.83
C GLN A 504 1.10 -8.94 2.83
N HIS A 505 0.82 -8.39 4.00
CA HIS A 505 0.12 -9.04 5.11
C HIS A 505 -1.17 -8.29 5.45
N ASP A 506 -2.11 -8.96 6.10
CA ASP A 506 -3.36 -8.39 6.61
C ASP A 506 -3.70 -8.86 8.03
N ASP A 507 -2.71 -9.41 8.74
CA ASP A 507 -2.88 -9.98 10.07
C ASP A 507 -3.40 -8.94 11.09
N LEU A 508 -2.90 -7.68 11.01
CA LEU A 508 -3.36 -6.59 11.87
C LEU A 508 -4.79 -6.15 11.51
N ILE A 509 -5.10 -6.09 10.21
CA ILE A 509 -6.45 -5.78 9.71
C ILE A 509 -7.43 -6.84 10.19
N MET A 510 -7.06 -8.12 10.12
CA MET A 510 -7.94 -9.20 10.52
C MET A 510 -8.21 -9.14 12.04
N GLY A 511 -7.19 -8.95 12.86
CA GLY A 511 -7.34 -8.80 14.30
C GLY A 511 -8.28 -7.66 14.70
N ILE A 512 -8.07 -6.45 14.14
CA ILE A 512 -8.89 -5.29 14.48
C ILE A 512 -10.31 -5.38 13.93
N SER A 513 -10.48 -5.93 12.74
CA SER A 513 -11.79 -6.10 12.09
C SER A 513 -12.71 -7.01 12.89
N MET A 514 -12.17 -8.09 13.45
CA MET A 514 -12.92 -8.99 14.34
C MET A 514 -13.41 -8.29 15.59
N ALA A 515 -12.52 -7.52 16.22
CA ALA A 515 -12.85 -6.77 17.42
C ALA A 515 -14.01 -5.81 17.14
N ILE A 516 -13.96 -5.06 16.04
CA ILE A 516 -15.02 -4.12 15.65
C ILE A 516 -16.33 -4.84 15.35
N TYR A 517 -16.30 -5.87 14.50
CA TYR A 517 -17.49 -6.61 14.10
C TYR A 517 -18.26 -7.20 15.29
N VAL A 518 -17.53 -7.81 16.23
CA VAL A 518 -18.13 -8.38 17.44
C VAL A 518 -18.53 -7.28 18.41
N GLY A 519 -17.74 -6.22 18.56
CA GLY A 519 -18.05 -5.08 19.43
C GLY A 519 -19.38 -4.42 19.04
N GLU A 520 -19.58 -4.10 17.77
CA GLU A 520 -20.82 -3.49 17.29
C GLU A 520 -22.03 -4.42 17.47
N SER A 521 -21.86 -5.71 17.19
CA SER A 521 -22.97 -6.67 17.35
C SER A 521 -23.31 -6.94 18.82
N SER A 522 -22.34 -6.89 19.74
CA SER A 522 -22.51 -7.25 21.14
C SER A 522 -22.87 -6.05 22.01
N PHE A 523 -22.13 -4.94 21.91
CA PHE A 523 -22.34 -3.78 22.79
C PHE A 523 -23.56 -2.94 22.41
N ASN A 524 -23.80 -2.71 21.11
CA ASN A 524 -24.97 -1.96 20.64
C ASN A 524 -26.30 -2.68 20.94
N LYS A 525 -26.30 -4.03 20.96
CA LYS A 525 -27.48 -4.80 21.38
C LYS A 525 -27.72 -4.68 22.89
N LEU A 526 -26.67 -4.68 23.70
CA LEU A 526 -26.77 -4.50 25.16
C LEU A 526 -27.32 -3.13 25.53
N GLU A 527 -26.86 -2.06 24.89
CA GLU A 527 -27.39 -0.71 25.14
C GLU A 527 -28.89 -0.63 24.85
N LYS A 528 -29.33 -1.19 23.73
CA LYS A 528 -30.77 -1.25 23.38
C LYS A 528 -31.58 -2.06 24.40
N VAL A 529 -31.01 -3.11 24.96
CA VAL A 529 -31.69 -3.93 26.01
C VAL A 529 -31.74 -3.17 27.32
N VAL A 530 -30.64 -2.52 27.73
CA VAL A 530 -30.58 -1.69 28.94
C VAL A 530 -31.55 -0.52 28.83
N GLU A 531 -31.59 0.18 27.69
CA GLU A 531 -32.50 1.30 27.46
C GLU A 531 -33.98 0.85 27.49
N ARG A 532 -34.30 -0.29 26.85
CA ARG A 532 -35.64 -0.88 26.93
C ARG A 532 -36.00 -1.29 28.37
N THR A 533 -35.06 -1.86 29.12
CA THR A 533 -35.27 -2.24 30.51
C THR A 533 -35.45 -1.00 31.40
N LYS A 534 -34.70 0.06 31.15
CA LYS A 534 -34.84 1.36 31.81
C LYS A 534 -36.21 1.99 31.55
N ILE A 535 -36.63 2.02 30.29
CA ILE A 535 -37.97 2.48 29.90
C ILE A 535 -39.07 1.63 30.55
N MET A 536 -38.90 0.29 30.61
CA MET A 536 -39.82 -0.60 31.32
C MET A 536 -39.86 -0.31 32.83
N LEU A 537 -38.70 -0.12 33.49
CA LEU A 537 -38.62 0.21 34.90
C LEU A 537 -39.21 1.60 35.19
N GLU A 538 -38.94 2.59 34.35
CA GLU A 538 -39.53 3.92 34.44
C GLU A 538 -41.07 3.87 34.24
N SER A 539 -41.56 3.04 33.33
CA SER A 539 -42.99 2.83 33.17
C SER A 539 -43.64 2.15 34.39
N TRP A 540 -42.91 1.31 35.12
CA TRP A 540 -43.40 0.68 36.38
C TRP A 540 -43.37 1.63 37.56
N THR A 541 -42.43 2.58 37.61
CA THR A 541 -42.38 3.60 38.70
C THR A 541 -43.51 4.62 38.57
N VAL A 542 -44.01 4.92 37.38
CA VAL A 542 -45.12 5.85 37.15
C VAL A 542 -46.48 5.25 37.55
N VAL A 543 -46.58 3.95 37.75
CA VAL A 543 -47.85 3.28 38.13
C VAL A 543 -48.10 3.33 39.66
N ASN A 544 -47.15 3.76 40.50
CA ASN A 544 -47.29 3.77 41.97
C ASN A 544 -47.66 5.14 42.56
N ASP A 545 -47.96 6.17 41.77
CA ASP A 545 -48.51 7.40 42.29
C ASP A 545 -50.05 7.41 42.15
N ASN A 546 -50.72 7.27 43.30
CA ASN A 546 -52.17 7.28 43.42
C ASN A 546 -52.74 8.66 43.06
N THR A 547 -53.09 8.87 41.78
CA THR A 547 -54.17 9.81 41.39
C THR A 547 -54.76 9.41 40.04
N ALA A 548 -55.98 8.91 40.12
CA ALA A 548 -57.10 9.01 39.16
C ALA A 548 -56.87 8.69 37.65
N ARG A 549 -57.36 7.50 37.30
CA ARG A 549 -58.14 7.14 36.09
C ARG A 549 -57.95 8.02 34.85
N GLN A 550 -57.22 7.46 33.88
CA GLN A 550 -57.69 7.36 32.50
C GLN A 550 -57.14 6.08 31.87
N GLN A 551 -58.04 5.18 31.53
CA GLN A 551 -57.76 3.99 30.74
C GLN A 551 -57.41 4.41 29.32
N THR A 552 -56.17 4.18 28.87
CA THR A 552 -55.87 4.03 27.46
C THR A 552 -55.40 2.61 27.24
N HIS A 553 -56.24 1.85 26.54
CA HIS A 553 -55.93 0.54 26.01
C HIS A 553 -54.76 0.66 25.04
N PHE A 554 -53.61 0.10 25.41
CA PHE A 554 -52.59 -0.31 24.47
C PHE A 554 -52.59 -1.84 24.42
N ASP A 555 -53.20 -2.39 23.38
CA ASP A 555 -53.03 -3.81 23.03
C ASP A 555 -51.68 -3.96 22.31
N PRO A 556 -50.72 -4.75 22.87
CA PRO A 556 -49.53 -5.10 22.11
C PRO A 556 -49.92 -6.11 21.05
N VAL A 557 -49.75 -5.76 19.77
CA VAL A 557 -49.87 -6.69 18.64
C VAL A 557 -48.76 -7.74 18.78
N ILE A 558 -49.15 -8.92 19.31
CA ILE A 558 -48.29 -10.11 19.29
C ILE A 558 -48.52 -10.80 17.95
N PRO A 559 -47.47 -11.03 17.12
CA PRO A 559 -47.64 -11.87 15.95
C PRO A 559 -47.96 -13.30 16.40
N ASN A 560 -49.06 -13.82 15.90
CA ASN A 560 -49.56 -15.15 16.13
C ASN A 560 -48.57 -16.21 15.60
N ASN A 561 -47.82 -16.86 16.47
CA ASN A 561 -47.19 -18.14 16.16
C ASN A 561 -47.49 -19.11 17.32
N ASN A 562 -48.22 -20.12 16.97
CA ASN A 562 -48.60 -21.25 17.81
C ASN A 562 -47.42 -21.82 18.60
N VAL A 563 -47.34 -21.52 19.91
CA VAL A 563 -46.58 -22.32 20.85
C VAL A 563 -47.47 -22.58 22.07
N ARG A 564 -47.62 -23.85 22.38
CA ARG A 564 -48.39 -24.40 23.49
C ARG A 564 -47.97 -23.82 24.83
N ASN A 565 -48.97 -23.54 25.65
CA ASN A 565 -48.90 -23.23 27.08
C ASN A 565 -48.02 -24.22 27.82
N ASP A 566 -46.87 -23.75 28.37
CA ASP A 566 -46.29 -24.36 29.55
C ASP A 566 -46.12 -23.29 30.64
N ARG A 567 -46.60 -23.68 31.81
CA ARG A 567 -46.75 -22.85 33.00
C ARG A 567 -45.41 -22.26 33.44
N TRP A 568 -45.35 -20.95 33.55
CA TRP A 568 -44.26 -20.22 34.22
C TRP A 568 -44.36 -20.48 35.73
N SER A 569 -43.37 -21.15 36.31
CA SER A 569 -43.18 -21.14 37.77
C SER A 569 -42.53 -19.83 38.18
N ARG A 570 -43.08 -19.18 39.18
CA ARG A 570 -42.73 -17.82 39.69
C ARG A 570 -41.43 -17.74 40.49
N ASP A 571 -40.59 -18.78 40.54
CA ASP A 571 -39.50 -18.85 41.53
C ASP A 571 -38.08 -19.04 40.99
N ALA A 572 -37.74 -18.48 39.82
CA ALA A 572 -36.37 -18.52 39.36
C ALA A 572 -35.89 -17.11 38.91
N GLY A 573 -35.64 -16.25 39.87
CA GLY A 573 -34.78 -15.09 39.69
C GLY A 573 -33.30 -15.53 39.60
N PRO A 574 -32.41 -14.76 38.94
CA PRO A 574 -31.00 -15.09 38.83
C PRO A 574 -30.35 -15.28 40.21
N SER A 575 -29.55 -16.34 40.33
CA SER A 575 -28.82 -16.63 41.56
C SER A 575 -27.75 -15.56 41.84
N LYS A 576 -27.33 -15.39 43.13
CA LYS A 576 -26.19 -14.56 43.47
C LYS A 576 -24.92 -14.91 42.69
N ASP A 577 -24.74 -16.16 42.32
CA ASP A 577 -23.61 -16.65 41.58
C ASP A 577 -23.65 -16.20 40.10
N ASP A 578 -24.83 -15.98 39.52
CA ASP A 578 -24.99 -15.42 38.19
C ASP A 578 -24.63 -13.95 38.13
N TYR A 579 -24.92 -13.19 39.22
CA TYR A 579 -24.46 -11.80 39.36
C TYR A 579 -22.93 -11.69 39.44
N ILE A 580 -22.28 -12.58 40.15
CA ILE A 580 -20.81 -12.59 40.27
C ILE A 580 -20.17 -12.97 38.91
N LYS A 581 -20.79 -13.90 38.17
CA LYS A 581 -20.30 -14.40 36.90
C LYS A 581 -20.34 -13.35 35.78
N TYR A 582 -21.24 -12.39 35.87
CA TYR A 582 -21.46 -11.36 34.83
C TYR A 582 -21.30 -9.93 35.38
N ASN A 583 -20.61 -9.76 36.52
CA ASN A 583 -20.41 -8.46 37.19
C ASN A 583 -19.71 -7.43 36.28
N TRP A 584 -18.88 -7.90 35.33
CA TRP A 584 -18.22 -7.07 34.31
C TRP A 584 -19.22 -6.47 33.28
N LEU A 585 -20.37 -7.11 33.08
CA LEU A 585 -21.42 -6.64 32.17
C LEU A 585 -22.27 -5.51 32.76
N PHE A 586 -22.33 -5.42 34.10
CA PHE A 586 -23.23 -4.51 34.80
C PHE A 586 -22.52 -3.39 35.56
N GLY A 587 -21.19 -3.28 35.47
CA GLY A 587 -20.40 -2.31 36.25
C GLY A 587 -20.49 -2.57 37.75
N ASN A 588 -19.39 -2.53 38.46
CA ASN A 588 -19.39 -2.63 39.93
C ASN A 588 -20.31 -1.57 40.54
N ARG A 589 -21.39 -1.97 41.12
CA ARG A 589 -22.05 -1.25 42.21
C ARG A 589 -21.84 -2.00 43.53
#